data_9ae617954adba2a0522222619f1889a5
#
_entry.id   9ae617954adba2a0522222619f1889a5
#
_cell.length_a   1.000
_cell.length_b   1.000
_cell.length_c   1.000
_cell.angle_alpha   90.00
_cell.angle_beta   90.00
_cell.angle_gamma   90.00
#
_symmetry.space_group_name_H-M   'P 1'
#
loop_
_entity.id
_entity.type
_entity.pdbx_description
1 polymer ?
#
loop_
_entity_poly.entity_id
_entity_poly.type
_entity_poly.pdbx_seq_one_letter_code
_entity_poly.pdbx_strand_id
1 'polypeptide(L)'
;MIKKIIFLITVCLVSINSYSAEGAFSLLNVEARDVDKYVEVLKNNTQIFEALGSVQAGVCITRNGSEYDGQMFVYNAYNNLEEALGASELYDPYKASLEIERLRKIKYSATFKPLVDFVPRDGFHQLFRLKLNSPYAFAEKMKEMQKAINEG
;
A
#
# COMPACT_ATOMS: atom_id res chain seq x y z
N MET A 1 35.32 -14.35 -55.85
CA MET A 1 35.60 -13.62 -54.58
C MET A 1 34.27 -13.08 -54.05
N ILE A 2 33.66 -13.77 -53.11
CA ILE A 2 32.32 -13.42 -52.55
C ILE A 2 32.60 -12.66 -51.26
N LYS A 3 32.33 -11.37 -51.26
CA LYS A 3 32.39 -10.55 -50.03
C LYS A 3 31.16 -10.86 -49.20
N LYS A 4 31.34 -11.56 -48.08
CA LYS A 4 30.33 -11.75 -47.06
C LYS A 4 30.16 -10.42 -46.32
N ILE A 5 29.05 -9.74 -46.58
CA ILE A 5 28.59 -8.62 -45.77
C ILE A 5 27.91 -9.19 -44.55
N ILE A 6 28.58 -9.17 -43.41
CA ILE A 6 28.01 -9.47 -42.10
C ILE A 6 27.24 -8.23 -41.68
N PHE A 7 25.91 -8.30 -41.78
CA PHE A 7 25.01 -7.30 -41.27
C PHE A 7 24.90 -7.54 -39.76
N LEU A 8 25.65 -6.78 -38.98
CA LEU A 8 25.56 -6.82 -37.51
C LEU A 8 24.29 -6.08 -37.10
N ILE A 9 23.22 -6.83 -36.90
CA ILE A 9 21.97 -6.29 -36.30
C ILE A 9 22.27 -6.09 -34.81
N THR A 10 22.67 -4.88 -34.45
CA THR A 10 22.71 -4.43 -33.07
C THR A 10 21.27 -4.24 -32.61
N VAL A 11 20.68 -5.30 -32.04
CA VAL A 11 19.41 -5.18 -31.32
C VAL A 11 19.70 -4.35 -30.06
N CYS A 12 19.44 -3.06 -30.13
CA CYS A 12 19.30 -2.23 -28.93
C CYS A 12 18.11 -2.77 -28.14
N LEU A 13 18.39 -3.63 -27.19
CA LEU A 13 17.47 -3.93 -26.09
C LEU A 13 17.30 -2.62 -25.31
N VAL A 14 16.33 -1.82 -25.72
CA VAL A 14 15.81 -0.74 -24.90
C VAL A 14 15.15 -1.44 -23.73
N SER A 15 15.89 -1.57 -22.63
CA SER A 15 15.30 -1.95 -21.34
C SER A 15 14.32 -0.84 -21.03
N ILE A 16 13.04 -1.09 -21.30
CA ILE A 16 11.94 -0.29 -20.79
C ILE A 16 12.01 -0.53 -19.28
N ASN A 17 12.75 0.32 -18.57
CA ASN A 17 12.65 0.41 -17.14
C ASN A 17 11.22 0.87 -16.85
N SER A 18 10.33 -0.09 -16.78
CA SER A 18 9.04 0.08 -16.16
C SER A 18 9.34 0.40 -14.70
N TYR A 19 9.41 1.68 -14.35
CA TYR A 19 9.44 2.12 -12.97
C TYR A 19 8.09 1.72 -12.35
N SER A 20 8.03 0.48 -11.94
CA SER A 20 7.00 0.00 -11.05
C SER A 20 7.46 0.38 -9.65
N ALA A 21 6.68 1.17 -8.94
CA ALA A 21 6.90 1.37 -7.52
C ALA A 21 7.15 0.01 -6.86
N GLU A 22 8.30 -0.18 -6.22
CA GLU A 22 8.68 -1.49 -5.69
C GLU A 22 7.94 -1.83 -4.39
N GLY A 23 7.47 -0.81 -3.65
CA GLY A 23 6.78 -0.99 -2.38
C GLY A 23 5.45 -1.74 -2.46
N ALA A 24 4.98 -2.15 -1.30
CA ALA A 24 3.63 -2.69 -1.13
C ALA A 24 3.04 -2.21 0.20
N PHE A 25 1.72 -2.24 0.29
CA PHE A 25 0.97 -1.88 1.49
C PHE A 25 -0.01 -2.98 1.87
N SER A 26 -0.10 -3.29 3.14
CA SER A 26 -1.28 -3.93 3.71
C SER A 26 -2.11 -2.89 4.46
N LEU A 27 -3.41 -2.95 4.29
CA LEU A 27 -4.38 -2.04 4.87
C LEU A 27 -5.45 -2.84 5.61
N LEU A 28 -5.64 -2.53 6.87
CA LEU A 28 -6.69 -3.09 7.69
C LEU A 28 -7.72 -2.00 7.98
N ASN A 29 -8.93 -2.14 7.46
CA ASN A 29 -10.05 -1.27 7.76
C ASN A 29 -10.79 -1.82 8.97
N VAL A 30 -10.94 -0.99 9.99
CA VAL A 30 -11.55 -1.36 11.25
C VAL A 30 -12.61 -0.36 11.70
N GLU A 31 -13.58 -0.86 12.43
CA GLU A 31 -14.48 -0.11 13.30
C GLU A 31 -13.91 -0.19 14.71
N ALA A 32 -13.26 0.88 15.17
CA ALA A 32 -12.76 0.98 16.52
C ALA A 32 -13.89 1.39 17.45
N ARG A 33 -14.09 0.66 18.55
CA ARG A 33 -15.09 0.98 19.58
C ARG A 33 -14.68 2.19 20.41
N ASP A 34 -13.38 2.36 20.59
CA ASP A 34 -12.72 3.48 21.23
C ASP A 34 -11.44 3.77 20.43
N VAL A 35 -11.50 4.81 19.60
CA VAL A 35 -10.41 5.17 18.68
C VAL A 35 -9.13 5.50 19.43
N ASP A 36 -9.22 6.31 20.47
CA ASP A 36 -8.05 6.80 21.20
C ASP A 36 -7.36 5.65 21.93
N LYS A 37 -8.12 4.81 22.60
CA LYS A 37 -7.60 3.63 23.28
C LYS A 37 -6.98 2.62 22.31
N TYR A 38 -7.61 2.41 21.14
CA TYR A 38 -7.06 1.50 20.13
C TYR A 38 -5.75 2.04 19.56
N VAL A 39 -5.66 3.35 19.28
CA VAL A 39 -4.41 4.00 18.85
C VAL A 39 -3.32 3.89 19.92
N GLU A 40 -3.67 4.09 21.19
CA GLU A 40 -2.73 3.92 22.31
C GLU A 40 -2.16 2.50 22.37
N VAL A 41 -3.02 1.49 22.25
CA VAL A 41 -2.59 0.07 22.23
C VAL A 41 -1.66 -0.20 21.05
N LEU A 42 -1.93 0.33 19.87
CA LEU A 42 -1.05 0.16 18.70
C LEU A 42 0.31 0.85 18.91
N LYS A 43 0.33 2.06 19.49
CA LYS A 43 1.57 2.78 19.82
C LYS A 43 2.43 2.05 20.84
N ASN A 44 1.80 1.40 21.80
CA ASN A 44 2.52 0.65 22.85
C ASN A 44 3.00 -0.73 22.39
N ASN A 45 2.61 -1.19 21.18
CA ASN A 45 2.94 -2.50 20.64
C ASN A 45 3.59 -2.41 19.24
N THR A 46 4.45 -1.42 19.01
CA THR A 46 5.11 -1.20 17.71
C THR A 46 5.98 -2.38 17.27
N GLN A 47 6.52 -3.16 18.22
CA GLN A 47 7.31 -4.36 17.95
C GLN A 47 6.57 -5.41 17.11
N ILE A 48 5.23 -5.40 17.10
CA ILE A 48 4.44 -6.31 16.24
C ILE A 48 4.65 -5.96 14.77
N PHE A 49 4.68 -4.67 14.43
CA PHE A 49 4.88 -4.22 13.06
C PHE A 49 6.30 -4.50 12.58
N GLU A 50 7.29 -4.33 13.46
CA GLU A 50 8.69 -4.68 13.20
C GLU A 50 8.86 -6.18 12.95
N ALA A 51 8.22 -7.02 13.78
CA ALA A 51 8.24 -8.47 13.63
C ALA A 51 7.59 -8.96 12.32
N LEU A 52 6.70 -8.17 11.74
CA LEU A 52 6.10 -8.42 10.42
C LEU A 52 6.97 -7.92 9.26
N GLY A 53 8.16 -7.35 9.53
CA GLY A 53 9.03 -6.78 8.49
C GLY A 53 8.52 -5.47 7.90
N SER A 54 7.60 -4.78 8.59
CA SER A 54 7.07 -3.49 8.13
C SER A 54 8.17 -2.43 8.20
N VAL A 55 8.43 -1.74 7.09
CA VAL A 55 9.38 -0.62 7.04
C VAL A 55 8.77 0.67 7.56
N GLN A 56 7.45 0.74 7.52
CA GLN A 56 6.67 1.82 8.12
C GLN A 56 5.26 1.30 8.46
N ALA A 57 4.75 1.70 9.60
CA ALA A 57 3.36 1.42 10.00
C ALA A 57 2.69 2.69 10.52
N GLY A 58 1.38 2.74 10.41
CA GLY A 58 0.64 3.87 10.93
C GLY A 58 -0.86 3.67 10.92
N VAL A 59 -1.54 4.70 11.38
CA VAL A 59 -3.00 4.75 11.45
C VAL A 59 -3.55 5.99 10.75
N CYS A 60 -4.66 5.83 10.06
CA CYS A 60 -5.45 6.92 9.50
C CYS A 60 -6.81 6.92 10.18
N ILE A 61 -7.12 7.96 10.94
CA ILE A 61 -8.42 8.13 11.59
C ILE A 61 -9.32 8.89 10.61
N THR A 62 -10.47 8.31 10.26
CA THR A 62 -11.43 8.96 9.37
C THR A 62 -12.06 10.14 10.09
N ARG A 63 -11.90 11.35 9.54
CA ARG A 63 -12.44 12.60 10.09
C ARG A 63 -13.69 13.06 9.38
N ASN A 64 -13.84 12.69 8.11
CA ASN A 64 -14.99 13.04 7.28
C ASN A 64 -15.26 11.94 6.25
N GLY A 65 -16.51 11.71 5.89
CA GLY A 65 -16.89 10.69 4.92
C GLY A 65 -16.78 9.25 5.46
N SER A 66 -16.87 9.06 6.79
CA SER A 66 -16.91 7.73 7.38
C SER A 66 -18.16 6.97 6.98
N GLU A 67 -18.02 5.68 6.66
CA GLU A 67 -19.14 4.77 6.39
C GLU A 67 -19.82 4.29 7.68
N TYR A 68 -19.12 4.38 8.81
CA TYR A 68 -19.57 3.97 10.15
C TYR A 68 -18.74 4.67 11.23
N ASP A 69 -19.27 4.70 12.45
CA ASP A 69 -18.59 5.28 13.60
C ASP A 69 -17.29 4.52 13.92
N GLY A 70 -16.27 5.25 14.33
CA GLY A 70 -14.97 4.68 14.67
C GLY A 70 -14.19 4.08 13.48
N GLN A 71 -14.56 4.44 12.23
CA GLN A 71 -13.82 4.01 11.06
C GLN A 71 -12.39 4.53 11.09
N MET A 72 -11.45 3.60 10.95
CA MET A 72 -10.05 3.93 10.79
C MET A 72 -9.32 2.84 9.99
N PHE A 73 -8.11 3.18 9.57
CA PHE A 73 -7.25 2.30 8.81
C PHE A 73 -5.92 2.13 9.54
N VAL A 74 -5.48 0.90 9.68
CA VAL A 74 -4.11 0.58 10.10
C VAL A 74 -3.36 0.10 8.86
N TYR A 75 -2.21 0.69 8.57
CA TYR A 75 -1.42 0.31 7.42
C TYR A 75 -0.02 -0.15 7.81
N ASN A 76 0.52 -1.03 6.98
CA ASN A 76 1.91 -1.43 6.98
C ASN A 76 2.47 -1.23 5.58
N ALA A 77 3.65 -0.64 5.48
CA ALA A 77 4.41 -0.52 4.25
C ALA A 77 5.55 -1.53 4.25
N TYR A 78 5.85 -2.08 3.07
CA TYR A 78 6.89 -3.07 2.82
C TYR A 78 7.70 -2.66 1.60
N ASN A 79 8.94 -3.17 1.49
CA ASN A 79 9.80 -2.87 0.34
C ASN A 79 9.24 -3.45 -0.97
N ASN A 80 8.50 -4.55 -0.90
CA ASN A 80 7.93 -5.23 -2.05
C ASN A 80 6.68 -6.04 -1.68
N LEU A 81 6.03 -6.58 -2.71
CA LEU A 81 4.80 -7.36 -2.54
C LEU A 81 5.06 -8.73 -1.87
N GLU A 82 6.22 -9.34 -2.07
CA GLU A 82 6.57 -10.63 -1.48
C GLU A 82 6.66 -10.52 0.04
N GLU A 83 7.32 -9.48 0.56
CA GLU A 83 7.37 -9.18 1.99
C GLU A 83 5.98 -8.95 2.58
N ALA A 84 5.14 -8.16 1.88
CA ALA A 84 3.77 -7.90 2.34
C ALA A 84 2.90 -9.16 2.39
N LEU A 85 3.06 -10.08 1.43
CA LEU A 85 2.34 -11.36 1.43
C LEU A 85 2.89 -12.29 2.50
N GLY A 86 4.20 -12.39 2.67
CA GLY A 86 4.83 -13.15 3.75
C GLY A 86 4.38 -12.70 5.14
N ALA A 87 4.26 -11.38 5.36
CA ALA A 87 3.72 -10.85 6.61
C ALA A 87 2.27 -11.31 6.88
N SER A 88 1.46 -11.48 5.83
CA SER A 88 0.09 -11.98 5.97
C SER A 88 0.00 -13.47 6.37
N GLU A 89 1.05 -14.24 6.14
CA GLU A 89 1.16 -15.62 6.62
C GLU A 89 1.54 -15.68 8.11
N LEU A 90 2.31 -14.69 8.58
CA LEU A 90 2.74 -14.60 9.98
C LEU A 90 1.64 -14.07 10.91
N TYR A 91 0.75 -13.24 10.41
CA TYR A 91 -0.29 -12.62 11.22
C TYR A 91 -1.65 -12.60 10.53
N ASP A 92 -2.60 -13.31 11.14
CA ASP A 92 -4.01 -13.25 10.76
C ASP A 92 -4.74 -12.24 11.66
N PRO A 93 -5.15 -11.08 11.13
CA PRO A 93 -5.80 -10.04 11.93
C PRO A 93 -7.16 -10.48 12.48
N TYR A 94 -7.77 -11.53 11.93
CA TYR A 94 -9.03 -12.11 12.42
C TYR A 94 -8.85 -13.07 13.61
N LYS A 95 -7.60 -13.37 13.99
CA LYS A 95 -7.21 -14.20 15.14
C LYS A 95 -6.39 -13.40 16.15
N ALA A 96 -6.71 -12.13 16.32
CA ALA A 96 -6.05 -11.29 17.30
C ALA A 96 -6.37 -11.71 18.74
N SER A 97 -5.60 -11.16 19.71
CA SER A 97 -5.90 -11.37 21.12
C SER A 97 -7.28 -10.82 21.48
N LEU A 98 -7.91 -11.39 22.53
CA LEU A 98 -9.21 -10.93 23.03
C LEU A 98 -9.22 -9.44 23.39
N GLU A 99 -8.08 -8.90 23.82
CA GLU A 99 -7.94 -7.48 24.11
C GLU A 99 -8.14 -6.64 22.84
N ILE A 100 -7.46 -7.00 21.77
CA ILE A 100 -7.56 -6.33 20.47
C ILE A 100 -8.98 -6.51 19.87
N GLU A 101 -9.55 -7.70 19.95
CA GLU A 101 -10.91 -7.97 19.45
C GLU A 101 -11.98 -7.15 20.17
N ARG A 102 -11.79 -6.85 21.46
CA ARG A 102 -12.69 -5.98 22.22
C ARG A 102 -12.61 -4.51 21.80
N LEU A 103 -11.49 -4.09 21.25
CA LEU A 103 -11.27 -2.70 20.83
C LEU A 103 -11.70 -2.42 19.39
N ARG A 104 -11.74 -3.45 18.53
CA ARG A 104 -12.03 -3.26 17.10
C ARG A 104 -12.90 -4.37 16.54
N LYS A 105 -13.59 -4.04 15.43
CA LYS A 105 -14.19 -5.00 14.51
C LYS A 105 -13.56 -4.79 13.14
N ILE A 106 -13.05 -5.86 12.52
CA ILE A 106 -12.47 -5.81 11.19
C ILE A 106 -13.58 -5.73 10.16
N LYS A 107 -13.48 -4.80 9.22
CA LYS A 107 -14.37 -4.68 8.07
C LYS A 107 -13.77 -5.37 6.85
N TYR A 108 -12.51 -5.11 6.57
CA TYR A 108 -11.74 -5.83 5.55
C TYR A 108 -10.24 -5.65 5.75
N SER A 109 -9.47 -6.54 5.12
CA SER A 109 -8.03 -6.42 4.93
C SER A 109 -7.72 -6.46 3.44
N ALA A 110 -6.74 -5.71 2.99
CA ALA A 110 -6.29 -5.70 1.61
C ALA A 110 -4.78 -5.47 1.53
N THR A 111 -4.13 -6.16 0.61
CA THR A 111 -2.74 -5.91 0.25
C THR A 111 -2.72 -5.38 -1.19
N PHE A 112 -1.96 -4.33 -1.44
CA PHE A 112 -1.90 -3.70 -2.75
C PHE A 112 -0.51 -3.16 -3.04
N LYS A 113 -0.22 -3.04 -4.35
CA LYS A 113 0.97 -2.41 -4.87
C LYS A 113 0.63 -1.00 -5.31
N PRO A 114 1.39 0.03 -4.89
CA PRO A 114 1.20 1.38 -5.39
C PRO A 114 1.52 1.45 -6.89
N LEU A 115 0.85 2.33 -7.60
CA LEU A 115 1.08 2.58 -9.03
C LEU A 115 2.18 3.63 -9.26
N VAL A 116 2.45 4.42 -8.25
CA VAL A 116 3.49 5.45 -8.20
C VAL A 116 4.20 5.35 -6.85
N ASP A 117 5.43 5.85 -6.79
CA ASP A 117 6.16 5.91 -5.53
C ASP A 117 5.37 6.75 -4.53
N PHE A 118 5.12 6.15 -3.39
CA PHE A 118 4.36 6.75 -2.32
C PHE A 118 5.03 6.48 -0.98
N VAL A 119 5.38 7.54 -0.28
CA VAL A 119 5.89 7.48 1.08
C VAL A 119 4.81 8.05 2.00
N PRO A 120 4.22 7.25 2.88
CA PRO A 120 3.25 7.75 3.86
C PRO A 120 3.87 8.85 4.72
N ARG A 121 3.13 9.91 4.97
CA ARG A 121 3.56 11.04 5.81
C ARG A 121 2.44 11.39 6.76
N ASP A 122 2.78 11.98 7.89
CA ASP A 122 1.79 12.56 8.78
C ASP A 122 1.05 13.70 8.10
N GLY A 123 -0.25 13.79 8.30
CA GLY A 123 -1.09 14.82 7.71
C GLY A 123 -2.48 14.35 7.33
N PHE A 124 -3.13 15.14 6.52
CA PHE A 124 -4.46 14.82 6.01
C PHE A 124 -4.34 14.08 4.67
N HIS A 125 -5.03 12.95 4.59
CA HIS A 125 -5.10 12.13 3.40
C HIS A 125 -6.55 11.98 2.95
N GLN A 126 -6.78 11.98 1.65
CA GLN A 126 -8.08 11.64 1.06
C GLN A 126 -7.99 10.27 0.42
N LEU A 127 -8.86 9.36 0.84
CA LEU A 127 -8.96 8.01 0.29
C LEU A 127 -10.20 7.93 -0.59
N PHE A 128 -10.00 7.61 -1.86
CA PHE A 128 -11.08 7.37 -2.81
C PHE A 128 -11.10 5.90 -3.23
N ARG A 129 -12.26 5.25 -3.08
CA ARG A 129 -12.49 3.94 -3.65
C ARG A 129 -13.23 4.10 -4.97
N LEU A 130 -12.59 3.71 -6.06
CA LEU A 130 -13.12 3.87 -7.41
C LEU A 130 -13.46 2.52 -8.02
N LYS A 131 -14.60 2.44 -8.69
CA LYS A 131 -14.94 1.35 -9.58
C LYS A 131 -14.59 1.76 -11.00
N LEU A 132 -13.66 1.04 -11.62
CA LEU A 132 -13.10 1.40 -12.92
C LEU A 132 -13.42 0.34 -13.96
N ASN A 133 -13.75 0.78 -15.19
CA ASN A 133 -13.91 -0.12 -16.32
C ASN A 133 -12.55 -0.64 -16.83
N SER A 134 -11.51 0.18 -16.74
CA SER A 134 -10.13 -0.17 -17.09
C SER A 134 -9.15 0.38 -16.06
N PRO A 135 -8.75 -0.43 -15.05
CA PRO A 135 -7.78 -0.01 -14.04
C PRO A 135 -6.42 0.40 -14.64
N TYR A 136 -5.96 -0.32 -15.68
CA TYR A 136 -4.69 0.00 -16.33
C TYR A 136 -4.70 1.34 -17.04
N ALA A 137 -5.75 1.64 -17.82
CA ALA A 137 -5.86 2.93 -18.48
C ALA A 137 -5.96 4.09 -17.49
N PHE A 138 -6.65 3.88 -16.37
CA PHE A 138 -6.69 4.85 -15.28
C PHE A 138 -5.30 5.04 -14.67
N ALA A 139 -4.56 3.95 -14.39
CA ALA A 139 -3.22 4.01 -13.84
C ALA A 139 -2.26 4.83 -14.71
N GLU A 140 -2.28 4.62 -16.02
CA GLU A 140 -1.45 5.38 -16.95
C GLU A 140 -1.80 6.89 -16.93
N LYS A 141 -3.08 7.22 -16.89
CA LYS A 141 -3.50 8.63 -16.77
C LYS A 141 -3.10 9.27 -15.44
N MET A 142 -3.14 8.51 -14.35
CA MET A 142 -2.68 9.00 -13.05
C MET A 142 -1.15 9.25 -13.05
N LYS A 143 -0.36 8.39 -13.71
CA LYS A 143 1.09 8.60 -13.87
C LYS A 143 1.39 9.84 -14.70
N GLU A 144 0.69 10.03 -15.82
CA GLU A 144 0.82 11.24 -16.65
C GLU A 144 0.51 12.51 -15.85
N MET A 145 -0.57 12.49 -15.07
CA MET A 145 -0.97 13.61 -14.22
C MET A 145 0.09 13.88 -13.12
N GLN A 146 0.59 12.84 -12.47
CA GLN A 146 1.63 12.98 -11.45
C GLN A 146 2.91 13.60 -12.03
N LYS A 147 3.30 13.17 -13.24
CA LYS A 147 4.45 13.76 -13.93
C LYS A 147 4.24 15.25 -14.20
N ALA A 148 3.08 15.64 -14.72
CA ALA A 148 2.76 17.04 -14.98
C ALA A 148 2.76 17.91 -13.70
N ILE A 149 2.31 17.38 -12.56
CA ILE A 149 2.34 18.06 -11.26
C ILE A 149 3.79 18.26 -10.79
N ASN A 150 4.67 17.29 -11.02
CA ASN A 150 6.07 17.38 -10.57
C ASN A 150 6.92 18.29 -11.45
N GLU A 151 6.52 18.55 -12.68
CA GLU A 151 7.23 19.39 -13.68
C GLU A 151 6.74 20.85 -13.68
N GLY A 152 5.63 21.18 -13.03
CA GLY A 152 5.04 22.52 -12.94
C GLY A 152 5.37 23.24 -11.64
#